data_18cb28c6af4e16eed93a5dc6e32877aa
#
_entry.id   18cb28c6af4e16eed93a5dc6e32877aa
#
_cell.length_a   1.000
_cell.length_b   1.000
_cell.length_c   1.000
_cell.angle_alpha   90.00
_cell.angle_beta   90.00
_cell.angle_gamma   90.00
#
_symmetry.space_group_name_H-M   'P 1'
#
loop_
_entity.id
_entity.type
_entity.pdbx_description
1 polymer ?
#
loop_
_entity_poly.entity_id
_entity_poly.type
_entity_poly.pdbx_seq_one_letter_code
_entity_poly.pdbx_strand_id
1 'polypeptide(L)'
;MPFDTELTRRLGIKVPVVQGGMQHVGYAELASAVSNAGGLGIITALTQPTPEDLRKEIRRCRKMTTNPFGVNITLLPALVPPDYGAYAQVVIDEGVKVVETAGNSPGPVTSMLKKAGIIILHKCTTISHARSAIKLGVDFLSIDGFECAGHVGESDITNFILLSKARQTLKVPFIASGGFADGQGLAAALCLGAEGINMGTRFLCTVEAPIHENIKKQIVKAQESDTALVMRRWKNTTRLYRNKITDAALKVEKESKTGEFAEIAPYVSGKRGREVFINGDPEFGVWTAGQVIGLIHDIPTCQELVTRIEKEAEETLRAKLALVKPQKQSYSRTALSGGE
;
A
#
# COMPACT_ATOMS: atom_id res chain seq x y z
N MET A 1 -12.40 0.73 -20.33
CA MET A 1 -11.33 0.61 -19.32
C MET A 1 -10.24 -0.26 -19.94
N PRO A 2 -8.98 0.17 -19.95
CA PRO A 2 -7.91 -0.59 -20.60
C PRO A 2 -7.47 -1.82 -19.78
N PHE A 3 -7.75 -1.86 -18.46
CA PHE A 3 -7.33 -2.94 -17.58
C PHE A 3 -8.52 -3.77 -17.09
N ASP A 4 -8.44 -5.08 -17.29
CA ASP A 4 -9.37 -6.10 -16.77
C ASP A 4 -8.58 -7.13 -15.96
N THR A 5 -8.34 -6.80 -14.68
CA THR A 5 -7.62 -7.65 -13.74
C THR A 5 -8.57 -8.29 -12.73
N GLU A 6 -8.14 -9.33 -12.03
CA GLU A 6 -8.95 -9.91 -10.96
C GLU A 6 -9.26 -8.88 -9.86
N LEU A 7 -8.31 -7.96 -9.60
CA LEU A 7 -8.51 -6.88 -8.66
C LEU A 7 -9.67 -5.96 -9.10
N THR A 8 -9.66 -5.47 -10.35
CA THR A 8 -10.70 -4.55 -10.84
C THR A 8 -12.08 -5.21 -10.86
N ARG A 9 -12.17 -6.47 -11.30
CA ARG A 9 -13.44 -7.21 -11.33
C ARG A 9 -14.02 -7.45 -9.95
N ARG A 10 -13.20 -7.94 -9.01
CA ARG A 10 -13.70 -8.30 -7.66
C ARG A 10 -13.99 -7.10 -6.79
N LEU A 11 -13.25 -6.01 -6.92
CA LEU A 11 -13.45 -4.82 -6.11
C LEU A 11 -14.42 -3.80 -6.75
N GLY A 12 -14.77 -3.96 -8.03
CA GLY A 12 -15.62 -3.03 -8.76
C GLY A 12 -14.95 -1.68 -9.04
N ILE A 13 -13.63 -1.65 -9.11
CA ILE A 13 -12.84 -0.46 -9.43
C ILE A 13 -12.46 -0.42 -10.91
N LYS A 14 -12.15 0.78 -11.42
CA LYS A 14 -11.84 0.99 -12.85
C LYS A 14 -10.37 0.81 -13.18
N VAL A 15 -9.49 1.29 -12.29
CA VAL A 15 -8.04 1.29 -12.45
C VAL A 15 -7.44 0.41 -11.36
N PRO A 16 -6.51 -0.51 -11.67
CA PRO A 16 -5.96 -1.43 -10.68
C PRO A 16 -4.93 -0.76 -9.75
N VAL A 17 -5.40 0.29 -9.07
CA VAL A 17 -4.63 1.14 -8.16
C VAL A 17 -5.33 1.21 -6.81
N VAL A 18 -4.59 0.95 -5.75
CA VAL A 18 -5.03 1.05 -4.35
C VAL A 18 -4.23 2.14 -3.64
N GLN A 19 -4.91 3.02 -2.94
CA GLN A 19 -4.28 3.86 -1.93
C GLN A 19 -4.32 3.12 -0.61
N GLY A 20 -3.19 2.61 -0.16
CA GLY A 20 -3.08 1.82 1.06
C GLY A 20 -3.35 2.62 2.34
N GLY A 21 -3.63 1.91 3.42
CA GLY A 21 -3.80 2.52 4.72
C GLY A 21 -2.57 3.30 5.15
N MET A 22 -2.77 4.56 5.58
CA MET A 22 -1.74 5.45 6.06
C MET A 22 -2.20 6.13 7.34
N GLN A 23 -1.48 5.89 8.45
CA GLN A 23 -1.79 6.47 9.75
C GLN A 23 -1.75 8.00 9.67
N HIS A 24 -2.81 8.65 10.17
CA HIS A 24 -3.02 10.11 10.17
C HIS A 24 -3.13 10.76 8.78
N VAL A 25 -3.33 9.97 7.72
CA VAL A 25 -3.49 10.44 6.33
C VAL A 25 -4.72 9.84 5.68
N GLY A 26 -4.99 8.55 5.88
CA GLY A 26 -6.10 7.83 5.27
C GLY A 26 -7.45 8.22 5.89
N TYR A 27 -7.92 9.42 5.62
CA TYR A 27 -9.23 9.94 5.98
C TYR A 27 -10.19 9.90 4.78
N ALA A 28 -11.45 10.24 5.03
CA ALA A 28 -12.51 10.22 4.03
C ALA A 28 -12.22 11.09 2.81
N GLU A 29 -11.51 12.23 2.98
CA GLU A 29 -11.12 13.12 1.87
C GLU A 29 -10.29 12.38 0.84
N LEU A 30 -9.19 11.77 1.29
CA LEU A 30 -8.28 11.07 0.41
C LEU A 30 -8.93 9.79 -0.15
N ALA A 31 -9.57 9.00 0.72
CA ALA A 31 -10.19 7.74 0.31
C ALA A 31 -11.28 7.95 -0.74
N SER A 32 -12.17 8.93 -0.55
CA SER A 32 -13.21 9.24 -1.51
C SER A 32 -12.66 9.78 -2.83
N ALA A 33 -11.63 10.63 -2.78
CA ALA A 33 -11.02 11.20 -3.97
C ALA A 33 -10.38 10.12 -4.86
N VAL A 34 -9.66 9.17 -4.25
CA VAL A 34 -9.08 8.02 -4.98
C VAL A 34 -10.18 7.13 -5.56
N SER A 35 -11.24 6.86 -4.80
CA SER A 35 -12.38 6.06 -5.27
C SER A 35 -13.12 6.74 -6.42
N ASN A 36 -13.31 8.05 -6.36
CA ASN A 36 -13.92 8.84 -7.42
C ASN A 36 -13.04 8.87 -8.69
N ALA A 37 -11.73 8.83 -8.52
CA ALA A 37 -10.78 8.71 -9.63
C ALA A 37 -10.75 7.31 -10.29
N GLY A 38 -11.43 6.33 -9.70
CA GLY A 38 -11.54 4.97 -10.26
C GLY A 38 -10.62 3.93 -9.63
N GLY A 39 -9.78 4.30 -8.66
CA GLY A 39 -9.01 3.36 -7.83
C GLY A 39 -9.78 2.88 -6.60
N LEU A 40 -9.09 2.25 -5.65
CA LEU A 40 -9.60 1.93 -4.32
C LEU A 40 -8.97 2.86 -3.28
N GLY A 41 -9.74 3.78 -2.73
CA GLY A 41 -9.33 4.57 -1.57
C GLY A 41 -9.56 3.79 -0.27
N ILE A 42 -8.70 3.97 0.73
CA ILE A 42 -8.78 3.23 2.00
C ILE A 42 -8.72 4.19 3.20
N ILE A 43 -9.73 4.12 4.05
CA ILE A 43 -9.76 4.79 5.36
C ILE A 43 -8.90 3.99 6.35
N THR A 44 -8.05 4.67 7.11
CA THR A 44 -7.24 4.03 8.16
C THR A 44 -8.01 4.01 9.49
N ALA A 45 -8.46 2.84 9.91
CA ALA A 45 -9.31 2.67 11.09
C ALA A 45 -8.67 3.23 12.36
N LEU A 46 -7.43 2.89 12.64
CA LEU A 46 -6.75 3.28 13.88
C LEU A 46 -6.28 4.75 13.92
N THR A 47 -6.51 5.49 12.85
CA THR A 47 -6.44 6.97 12.87
C THR A 47 -7.62 7.55 13.65
N GLN A 48 -8.73 6.83 13.72
CA GLN A 48 -9.92 7.20 14.48
C GLN A 48 -9.75 6.72 15.94
N PRO A 49 -9.93 7.61 16.93
CA PRO A 49 -9.68 7.27 18.35
C PRO A 49 -10.55 6.13 18.88
N THR A 50 -11.76 6.00 18.38
CA THR A 50 -12.73 4.98 18.81
C THR A 50 -13.40 4.30 17.62
N PRO A 51 -13.97 3.09 17.79
CA PRO A 51 -14.79 2.44 16.77
C PRO A 51 -15.95 3.32 16.29
N GLU A 52 -16.58 4.08 17.18
CA GLU A 52 -17.68 4.99 16.79
C GLU A 52 -17.19 6.18 15.95
N ASP A 53 -15.98 6.67 16.19
CA ASP A 53 -15.37 7.69 15.32
C ASP A 53 -15.05 7.12 13.93
N LEU A 54 -14.62 5.85 13.85
CA LEU A 54 -14.52 5.14 12.57
C LEU A 54 -15.87 5.07 11.86
N ARG A 55 -16.97 4.76 12.58
CA ARG A 55 -18.32 4.75 12.02
C ARG A 55 -18.69 6.09 11.39
N LYS A 56 -18.42 7.18 12.10
CA LYS A 56 -18.65 8.56 11.58
C LYS A 56 -17.83 8.81 10.33
N GLU A 57 -16.57 8.38 10.32
CA GLU A 57 -15.66 8.59 9.20
C GLU A 57 -16.07 7.78 7.96
N ILE A 58 -16.49 6.53 8.11
CA ILE A 58 -17.06 5.71 7.03
C ILE A 58 -18.31 6.39 6.44
N ARG A 59 -19.23 6.87 7.30
CA ARG A 59 -20.43 7.59 6.86
C ARG A 59 -20.10 8.90 6.16
N ARG A 60 -19.06 9.60 6.62
CA ARG A 60 -18.54 10.82 5.95
C ARG A 60 -18.01 10.50 4.57
N CYS A 61 -17.19 9.47 4.41
CA CYS A 61 -16.68 9.02 3.12
C CYS A 61 -17.82 8.65 2.15
N ARG A 62 -18.85 7.94 2.64
CA ARG A 62 -20.03 7.54 1.84
C ARG A 62 -20.84 8.71 1.33
N LYS A 63 -20.79 9.86 2.00
CA LYS A 63 -21.40 11.12 1.48
C LYS A 63 -20.59 11.77 0.37
N MET A 64 -19.28 11.43 0.26
CA MET A 64 -18.35 12.02 -0.71
C MET A 64 -18.13 11.15 -1.95
N THR A 65 -18.49 9.84 -1.87
CA THR A 65 -18.36 8.90 -2.99
C THR A 65 -19.44 7.83 -2.95
N THR A 66 -19.93 7.44 -4.13
CA THR A 66 -20.75 6.24 -4.33
C THR A 66 -19.92 5.04 -4.84
N ASN A 67 -18.65 5.27 -5.14
CA ASN A 67 -17.73 4.24 -5.61
C ASN A 67 -17.20 3.38 -4.45
N PRO A 68 -16.68 2.17 -4.72
CA PRO A 68 -16.09 1.31 -3.71
C PRO A 68 -14.93 1.99 -2.97
N PHE A 69 -14.89 1.85 -1.67
CA PHE A 69 -13.75 2.19 -0.81
C PHE A 69 -13.56 1.12 0.25
N GLY A 70 -12.37 1.06 0.83
CA GLY A 70 -12.01 0.09 1.86
C GLY A 70 -11.68 0.74 3.21
N VAL A 71 -11.42 -0.12 4.19
CA VAL A 71 -10.94 0.27 5.52
C VAL A 71 -9.68 -0.54 5.85
N ASN A 72 -8.64 0.13 6.34
CA ASN A 72 -7.43 -0.53 6.82
C ASN A 72 -7.53 -0.79 8.32
N ILE A 73 -7.19 -2.02 8.73
CA ILE A 73 -7.00 -2.42 10.14
C ILE A 73 -5.57 -2.95 10.29
N THR A 74 -4.70 -2.16 10.89
CA THR A 74 -3.29 -2.52 11.11
C THR A 74 -3.08 -3.09 12.50
N LEU A 75 -2.68 -4.36 12.58
CA LEU A 75 -2.48 -5.11 13.82
C LEU A 75 -1.00 -5.04 14.24
N LEU A 76 -0.61 -3.97 14.89
CA LEU A 76 0.75 -3.82 15.40
C LEU A 76 0.79 -4.03 16.92
N PRO A 77 1.94 -4.47 17.46
CA PRO A 77 2.16 -4.47 18.90
C PRO A 77 1.97 -3.06 19.46
N ALA A 78 1.19 -2.93 20.51
CA ALA A 78 0.97 -1.67 21.21
C ALA A 78 0.99 -1.92 22.73
N LEU A 79 1.38 -0.90 23.50
CA LEU A 79 1.35 -0.98 24.97
C LEU A 79 -0.07 -1.25 25.48
N VAL A 80 -1.06 -0.63 24.84
CA VAL A 80 -2.49 -0.91 25.04
C VAL A 80 -3.06 -1.25 23.66
N PRO A 81 -3.26 -2.55 23.35
CA PRO A 81 -3.83 -2.95 22.08
C PRO A 81 -5.24 -2.40 21.88
N PRO A 82 -5.57 -1.83 20.72
CA PRO A 82 -6.96 -1.46 20.39
C PRO A 82 -7.87 -2.68 20.37
N ASP A 83 -9.16 -2.48 20.60
CA ASP A 83 -10.16 -3.53 20.36
C ASP A 83 -10.40 -3.69 18.85
N TYR A 84 -9.53 -4.45 18.20
CA TYR A 84 -9.61 -4.73 16.76
C TYR A 84 -10.95 -5.38 16.36
N GLY A 85 -11.56 -6.16 17.27
CA GLY A 85 -12.85 -6.78 17.04
C GLY A 85 -13.97 -5.74 16.92
N ALA A 86 -13.97 -4.75 17.80
CA ALA A 86 -14.95 -3.65 17.76
C ALA A 86 -14.79 -2.80 16.49
N TYR A 87 -13.55 -2.49 16.05
CA TYR A 87 -13.31 -1.83 14.77
C TYR A 87 -13.80 -2.66 13.58
N ALA A 88 -13.52 -3.98 13.57
CA ALA A 88 -14.01 -4.88 12.52
C ALA A 88 -15.55 -4.97 12.51
N GLN A 89 -16.19 -4.97 13.68
CA GLN A 89 -17.65 -4.98 13.78
C GLN A 89 -18.27 -3.73 13.17
N VAL A 90 -17.69 -2.54 13.42
CA VAL A 90 -18.14 -1.29 12.77
C VAL A 90 -18.04 -1.37 11.25
N VAL A 91 -16.95 -1.92 10.71
CA VAL A 91 -16.78 -2.12 9.27
C VAL A 91 -17.89 -3.02 8.68
N ILE A 92 -18.23 -4.10 9.42
CA ILE A 92 -19.32 -5.02 9.05
C ILE A 92 -20.67 -4.31 9.09
N ASP A 93 -21.00 -3.65 10.20
CA ASP A 93 -22.26 -2.96 10.41
C ASP A 93 -22.51 -1.87 9.34
N GLU A 94 -21.45 -1.14 8.99
CA GLU A 94 -21.53 -0.10 7.95
C GLU A 94 -21.47 -0.69 6.52
N GLY A 95 -21.38 -2.01 6.35
CA GLY A 95 -21.47 -2.67 5.06
C GLY A 95 -20.31 -2.35 4.09
N VAL A 96 -19.12 -2.02 4.63
CA VAL A 96 -17.90 -1.87 3.82
C VAL A 96 -17.52 -3.22 3.24
N LYS A 97 -17.15 -3.26 1.95
CA LYS A 97 -16.94 -4.52 1.22
C LYS A 97 -15.49 -4.98 1.17
N VAL A 98 -14.54 -4.09 1.47
CA VAL A 98 -13.11 -4.35 1.33
C VAL A 98 -12.38 -3.92 2.60
N VAL A 99 -11.56 -4.81 3.14
CA VAL A 99 -10.67 -4.50 4.27
C VAL A 99 -9.23 -4.82 3.90
N GLU A 100 -8.35 -3.84 4.09
CA GLU A 100 -6.91 -4.07 4.08
C GLU A 100 -6.46 -4.40 5.51
N THR A 101 -5.78 -5.52 5.71
CA THR A 101 -5.12 -5.85 6.97
C THR A 101 -3.61 -5.78 6.82
N ALA A 102 -2.92 -5.35 7.87
CA ALA A 102 -1.46 -5.21 7.90
C ALA A 102 -0.90 -5.56 9.29
N GLY A 103 0.41 -5.75 9.37
CA GLY A 103 1.11 -6.03 10.62
C GLY A 103 1.09 -7.52 11.00
N ASN A 104 0.74 -7.83 12.23
CA ASN A 104 0.70 -9.20 12.73
C ASN A 104 -0.42 -10.05 12.09
N SER A 105 -0.40 -11.35 12.38
CA SER A 105 -1.42 -12.28 11.89
C SER A 105 -2.85 -11.79 12.20
N PRO A 106 -3.72 -11.61 11.20
CA PRO A 106 -5.06 -11.05 11.38
C PRO A 106 -6.13 -12.09 11.77
N GLY A 107 -5.75 -13.27 12.26
CA GLY A 107 -6.63 -14.44 12.41
C GLY A 107 -8.05 -14.17 12.94
N PRO A 108 -8.24 -13.63 14.16
CA PRO A 108 -9.56 -13.34 14.70
C PRO A 108 -10.37 -12.35 13.85
N VAL A 109 -9.74 -11.27 13.42
CA VAL A 109 -10.35 -10.23 12.58
C VAL A 109 -10.73 -10.80 11.21
N THR A 110 -9.83 -11.59 10.59
CA THR A 110 -10.11 -12.27 9.31
C THR A 110 -11.35 -13.16 9.40
N SER A 111 -11.47 -13.95 10.45
CA SER A 111 -12.63 -14.84 10.63
C SER A 111 -13.96 -14.08 10.69
N MET A 112 -14.00 -12.94 11.40
CA MET A 112 -15.20 -12.08 11.47
C MET A 112 -15.56 -11.51 10.09
N LEU A 113 -14.57 -10.92 9.42
CA LEU A 113 -14.76 -10.27 8.13
C LEU A 113 -15.17 -11.27 7.03
N LYS A 114 -14.58 -12.47 7.00
CA LYS A 114 -14.96 -13.54 6.04
C LYS A 114 -16.39 -14.01 6.24
N LYS A 115 -16.84 -14.19 7.49
CA LYS A 115 -18.24 -14.55 7.79
C LYS A 115 -19.23 -13.50 7.27
N ALA A 116 -18.82 -12.23 7.24
CA ALA A 116 -19.61 -11.12 6.70
C ALA A 116 -19.48 -10.94 5.17
N GLY A 117 -18.73 -11.81 4.47
CA GLY A 117 -18.53 -11.74 3.03
C GLY A 117 -17.64 -10.59 2.56
N ILE A 118 -16.79 -10.07 3.45
CA ILE A 118 -15.88 -8.97 3.13
C ILE A 118 -14.63 -9.50 2.44
N ILE A 119 -14.18 -8.80 1.41
CA ILE A 119 -12.92 -9.09 0.70
C ILE A 119 -11.74 -8.56 1.52
N ILE A 120 -10.74 -9.40 1.75
CA ILE A 120 -9.59 -9.09 2.58
C ILE A 120 -8.32 -9.01 1.72
N LEU A 121 -7.67 -7.84 1.72
CA LEU A 121 -6.31 -7.63 1.22
C LEU A 121 -5.36 -7.67 2.42
N HIS A 122 -4.41 -8.60 2.44
CA HIS A 122 -3.44 -8.68 3.54
C HIS A 122 -2.04 -8.27 3.08
N LYS A 123 -1.44 -7.30 3.78
CA LYS A 123 -0.07 -6.83 3.51
C LYS A 123 0.95 -7.78 4.12
N CYS A 124 1.96 -8.14 3.32
CA CYS A 124 3.05 -9.00 3.77
C CYS A 124 4.36 -8.66 3.06
N THR A 125 5.47 -8.78 3.78
CA THR A 125 6.81 -8.47 3.32
C THR A 125 7.63 -9.72 2.95
N THR A 126 7.07 -10.92 3.17
CA THR A 126 7.75 -12.19 2.84
C THR A 126 6.75 -13.23 2.30
N ILE A 127 7.26 -14.17 1.50
CA ILE A 127 6.46 -15.29 1.00
C ILE A 127 5.99 -16.22 2.13
N SER A 128 6.75 -16.32 3.21
CA SER A 128 6.35 -17.10 4.40
C SER A 128 5.11 -16.49 5.06
N HIS A 129 5.09 -15.18 5.28
CA HIS A 129 3.93 -14.47 5.82
C HIS A 129 2.73 -14.57 4.87
N ALA A 130 2.96 -14.41 3.55
CA ALA A 130 1.92 -14.59 2.54
C ALA A 130 1.24 -15.97 2.65
N ARG A 131 2.03 -17.06 2.76
CA ARG A 131 1.49 -18.42 2.94
C ARG A 131 0.69 -18.58 4.23
N SER A 132 1.11 -17.93 5.31
CA SER A 132 0.37 -17.94 6.57
C SER A 132 -0.97 -17.19 6.43
N ALA A 133 -0.98 -16.04 5.77
CA ALA A 133 -2.21 -15.29 5.50
C ALA A 133 -3.19 -16.07 4.60
N ILE A 134 -2.70 -16.77 3.59
CA ILE A 134 -3.52 -17.63 2.71
C ILE A 134 -4.26 -18.70 3.53
N LYS A 135 -3.60 -19.31 4.52
CA LYS A 135 -4.25 -20.31 5.41
C LYS A 135 -5.39 -19.71 6.24
N LEU A 136 -5.37 -18.39 6.47
CA LEU A 136 -6.44 -17.68 7.17
C LEU A 136 -7.60 -17.28 6.25
N GLY A 137 -7.47 -17.53 4.92
CA GLY A 137 -8.53 -17.28 3.95
C GLY A 137 -8.59 -15.85 3.41
N VAL A 138 -7.49 -15.12 3.39
CA VAL A 138 -7.43 -13.80 2.72
C VAL A 138 -7.67 -13.93 1.22
N ASP A 139 -8.29 -12.91 0.62
CA ASP A 139 -8.71 -12.94 -0.79
C ASP A 139 -7.64 -12.42 -1.73
N PHE A 140 -6.85 -11.44 -1.28
CA PHE A 140 -5.72 -10.86 -1.98
C PHE A 140 -4.55 -10.68 -1.01
N LEU A 141 -3.36 -10.71 -1.57
CA LEU A 141 -2.14 -10.30 -0.88
C LEU A 141 -1.67 -8.96 -1.41
N SER A 142 -1.22 -8.07 -0.53
CA SER A 142 -0.45 -6.89 -0.88
C SER A 142 1.01 -7.17 -0.54
N ILE A 143 1.82 -7.40 -1.56
CA ILE A 143 3.22 -7.81 -1.40
C ILE A 143 4.08 -6.55 -1.30
N ASP A 144 4.61 -6.29 -0.12
CA ASP A 144 5.41 -5.11 0.17
C ASP A 144 6.91 -5.42 -0.02
N GLY A 145 7.51 -4.86 -1.06
CA GLY A 145 8.97 -4.93 -1.27
C GLY A 145 9.73 -4.02 -0.30
N PHE A 146 11.04 -4.23 -0.24
CA PHE A 146 11.96 -3.48 0.63
C PHE A 146 11.91 -1.95 0.41
N GLU A 147 11.47 -1.51 -0.77
CA GLU A 147 11.33 -0.10 -1.16
C GLU A 147 10.18 0.62 -0.44
N CYS A 148 9.31 -0.11 0.25
CA CYS A 148 8.12 0.45 0.90
C CYS A 148 8.45 1.38 2.07
N ALA A 149 7.47 2.20 2.45
CA ALA A 149 7.49 3.02 3.66
C ALA A 149 6.99 2.24 4.88
N GLY A 150 7.34 2.70 6.07
CA GLY A 150 6.91 2.07 7.32
C GLY A 150 7.63 0.74 7.56
N HIS A 151 6.92 -0.25 8.09
CA HIS A 151 7.51 -1.55 8.43
C HIS A 151 7.85 -2.38 7.20
N VAL A 152 9.13 -2.42 6.84
CA VAL A 152 9.64 -3.08 5.62
C VAL A 152 9.93 -4.57 5.81
N GLY A 153 9.80 -5.10 7.03
CA GLY A 153 10.28 -6.45 7.37
C GLY A 153 11.79 -6.51 7.54
N GLU A 154 12.32 -7.72 7.74
CA GLU A 154 13.74 -7.94 8.11
C GLU A 154 14.54 -8.64 7.01
N SER A 155 13.96 -8.85 5.83
CA SER A 155 14.58 -9.69 4.77
C SER A 155 15.24 -8.90 3.64
N ASP A 156 15.04 -7.59 3.58
CA ASP A 156 15.60 -6.66 2.58
C ASP A 156 15.40 -7.10 1.11
N ILE A 157 14.28 -7.78 0.82
CA ILE A 157 13.98 -8.28 -0.53
C ILE A 157 13.20 -7.22 -1.31
N THR A 158 13.78 -6.78 -2.42
CA THR A 158 13.14 -5.83 -3.33
C THR A 158 11.99 -6.46 -4.11
N ASN A 159 11.09 -5.62 -4.61
CA ASN A 159 9.90 -6.06 -5.35
C ASN A 159 10.25 -6.90 -6.58
N PHE A 160 11.34 -6.62 -7.28
CA PHE A 160 11.70 -7.39 -8.47
C PHE A 160 11.86 -8.88 -8.18
N ILE A 161 12.48 -9.24 -7.06
CA ILE A 161 12.64 -10.63 -6.63
C ILE A 161 11.37 -11.13 -5.93
N LEU A 162 10.79 -10.33 -5.05
CA LEU A 162 9.68 -10.75 -4.19
C LEU A 162 8.42 -11.07 -5.01
N LEU A 163 8.05 -10.21 -5.96
CA LEU A 163 6.89 -10.42 -6.84
C LEU A 163 7.10 -11.61 -7.78
N SER A 164 8.31 -11.75 -8.36
CA SER A 164 8.65 -12.91 -9.18
C SER A 164 8.52 -14.21 -8.39
N LYS A 165 8.95 -14.22 -7.12
CA LYS A 165 8.80 -15.39 -6.25
C LYS A 165 7.34 -15.61 -5.85
N ALA A 166 6.57 -14.56 -5.61
CA ALA A 166 5.13 -14.65 -5.35
C ALA A 166 4.41 -15.30 -6.53
N ARG A 167 4.64 -14.84 -7.76
CA ARG A 167 4.07 -15.41 -8.98
C ARG A 167 4.37 -16.90 -9.16
N GLN A 168 5.60 -17.34 -8.81
CA GLN A 168 5.99 -18.74 -8.92
C GLN A 168 5.37 -19.65 -7.86
N THR A 169 5.03 -19.13 -6.68
CA THR A 169 4.77 -19.95 -5.50
C THR A 169 3.42 -19.77 -4.83
N LEU A 170 2.73 -18.66 -5.12
CA LEU A 170 1.42 -18.36 -4.53
C LEU A 170 0.30 -18.57 -5.56
N LYS A 171 -0.86 -19.02 -5.07
CA LYS A 171 -2.04 -19.26 -5.91
C LYS A 171 -3.16 -18.23 -5.69
N VAL A 172 -3.02 -17.41 -4.66
CA VAL A 172 -3.95 -16.30 -4.37
C VAL A 172 -3.49 -15.07 -5.15
N PRO A 173 -4.38 -14.31 -5.77
CA PRO A 173 -4.02 -13.10 -6.49
C PRO A 173 -3.34 -12.09 -5.54
N PHE A 174 -2.41 -11.32 -6.08
CA PHE A 174 -1.67 -10.33 -5.30
C PHE A 174 -1.53 -9.01 -6.05
N ILE A 175 -1.38 -7.94 -5.28
CA ILE A 175 -1.00 -6.61 -5.75
C ILE A 175 0.40 -6.27 -5.27
N ALA A 176 1.11 -5.47 -6.05
CA ALA A 176 2.45 -5.03 -5.74
C ALA A 176 2.43 -3.74 -4.90
N SER A 177 3.21 -3.68 -3.83
CA SER A 177 3.26 -2.55 -2.91
C SER A 177 4.70 -2.16 -2.57
N GLY A 178 4.94 -0.86 -2.38
CA GLY A 178 6.29 -0.31 -2.15
C GLY A 178 7.06 -0.08 -3.46
N GLY A 179 7.54 1.15 -3.66
CA GLY A 179 8.32 1.51 -4.84
C GLY A 179 7.51 1.92 -6.08
N PHE A 180 6.18 2.05 -6.00
CA PHE A 180 5.31 2.40 -7.12
C PHE A 180 4.78 3.83 -7.00
N ALA A 181 4.84 4.61 -8.11
CA ALA A 181 4.37 6.00 -8.16
C ALA A 181 3.68 6.40 -9.47
N ASP A 182 3.85 5.65 -10.53
CA ASP A 182 3.48 6.02 -11.91
C ASP A 182 2.94 4.83 -12.72
N GLY A 183 2.60 5.09 -13.97
CA GLY A 183 2.10 4.07 -14.88
C GLY A 183 3.17 3.08 -15.34
N GLN A 184 4.44 3.46 -15.37
CA GLN A 184 5.52 2.51 -15.68
C GLN A 184 5.63 1.46 -14.58
N GLY A 185 5.51 1.90 -13.30
CA GLY A 185 5.46 1.01 -12.16
C GLY A 185 4.27 0.06 -12.22
N LEU A 186 3.08 0.54 -12.58
CA LEU A 186 1.91 -0.32 -12.78
C LEU A 186 2.14 -1.35 -13.88
N ALA A 187 2.65 -0.93 -15.04
CA ALA A 187 2.96 -1.83 -16.15
C ALA A 187 3.98 -2.92 -15.73
N ALA A 188 5.03 -2.55 -15.02
CA ALA A 188 6.03 -3.49 -14.51
C ALA A 188 5.43 -4.47 -13.50
N ALA A 189 4.58 -4.01 -12.58
CA ALA A 189 3.89 -4.87 -11.60
C ALA A 189 3.00 -5.92 -12.30
N LEU A 190 2.22 -5.51 -13.30
CA LEU A 190 1.40 -6.41 -14.10
C LEU A 190 2.25 -7.45 -14.84
N CYS A 191 3.39 -7.06 -15.43
CA CYS A 191 4.34 -7.98 -16.07
C CYS A 191 4.95 -8.99 -15.08
N LEU A 192 5.12 -8.61 -13.82
CA LEU A 192 5.59 -9.49 -12.75
C LEU A 192 4.47 -10.38 -12.16
N GLY A 193 3.24 -10.27 -12.69
CA GLY A 193 2.10 -11.11 -12.32
C GLY A 193 1.24 -10.58 -11.20
N ALA A 194 1.40 -9.31 -10.81
CA ALA A 194 0.48 -8.64 -9.90
C ALA A 194 -0.83 -8.24 -10.61
N GLU A 195 -1.92 -8.13 -9.86
CA GLU A 195 -3.23 -7.70 -10.35
C GLU A 195 -3.42 -6.17 -10.29
N GLY A 196 -2.45 -5.45 -9.77
CA GLY A 196 -2.44 -3.99 -9.59
C GLY A 196 -1.35 -3.55 -8.63
N ILE A 197 -1.39 -2.27 -8.24
CA ILE A 197 -0.42 -1.67 -7.31
C ILE A 197 -1.11 -1.05 -6.10
N ASN A 198 -0.39 -1.06 -4.97
CA ASN A 198 -0.77 -0.36 -3.74
C ASN A 198 0.28 0.72 -3.44
N MET A 199 -0.15 1.96 -3.32
CA MET A 199 0.72 3.13 -3.12
C MET A 199 0.37 3.88 -1.84
N GLY A 200 1.40 4.32 -1.11
CA GLY A 200 1.28 5.22 0.04
C GLY A 200 1.87 6.59 -0.26
N THR A 201 3.21 6.68 -0.33
CA THR A 201 3.96 7.95 -0.46
C THR A 201 3.51 8.79 -1.66
N ARG A 202 3.16 8.19 -2.80
CA ARG A 202 2.62 8.91 -3.96
C ARG A 202 1.30 9.62 -3.63
N PHE A 203 0.37 8.95 -2.95
CA PHE A 203 -0.91 9.54 -2.54
C PHE A 203 -0.77 10.54 -1.39
N LEU A 204 0.24 10.38 -0.52
CA LEU A 204 0.59 11.38 0.49
C LEU A 204 0.87 12.75 -0.16
N CYS A 205 1.39 12.76 -1.39
CA CYS A 205 1.71 13.93 -2.17
C CYS A 205 0.64 14.23 -3.24
N THR A 206 -0.62 14.33 -2.81
CA THR A 206 -1.76 14.75 -3.63
C THR A 206 -2.49 15.93 -2.99
N VAL A 207 -3.30 16.66 -3.76
CA VAL A 207 -4.07 17.80 -3.27
C VAL A 207 -4.97 17.39 -2.11
N GLU A 208 -5.66 16.24 -2.22
CA GLU A 208 -6.67 15.78 -1.26
C GLU A 208 -6.08 15.08 -0.02
N ALA A 209 -4.79 14.76 0.00
CA ALA A 209 -4.16 14.25 1.22
C ALA A 209 -4.22 15.31 2.34
N PRO A 210 -4.85 15.01 3.51
CA PRO A 210 -5.11 16.00 4.55
C PRO A 210 -3.88 16.24 5.43
N ILE A 211 -2.78 16.63 4.81
CA ILE A 211 -1.51 16.96 5.46
C ILE A 211 -1.05 18.37 5.05
N HIS A 212 -0.19 18.95 5.86
CA HIS A 212 0.33 20.27 5.61
C HIS A 212 1.10 20.37 4.29
N GLU A 213 0.86 21.44 3.54
CA GLU A 213 1.45 21.71 2.22
C GLU A 213 2.99 21.65 2.19
N ASN A 214 3.66 22.10 3.28
CA ASN A 214 5.12 22.05 3.37
C ASN A 214 5.67 20.62 3.30
N ILE A 215 4.94 19.63 3.83
CA ILE A 215 5.35 18.23 3.75
C ILE A 215 5.25 17.73 2.30
N LYS A 216 4.18 18.09 1.58
CA LYS A 216 4.04 17.79 0.15
C LYS A 216 5.19 18.42 -0.67
N LYS A 217 5.51 19.67 -0.39
CA LYS A 217 6.65 20.38 -1.03
C LYS A 217 8.00 19.72 -0.68
N GLN A 218 8.14 19.19 0.54
CA GLN A 218 9.35 18.46 0.94
C GLN A 218 9.47 17.14 0.17
N ILE A 219 8.35 16.42 -0.03
CA ILE A 219 8.33 15.19 -0.83
C ILE A 219 8.80 15.48 -2.26
N VAL A 220 8.30 16.54 -2.90
CA VAL A 220 8.67 16.91 -4.28
C VAL A 220 10.16 17.25 -4.43
N LYS A 221 10.83 17.70 -3.37
CA LYS A 221 12.27 18.04 -3.36
C LYS A 221 13.17 16.85 -3.02
N ALA A 222 12.60 15.79 -2.44
CA ALA A 222 13.37 14.68 -1.91
C ALA A 222 13.86 13.74 -3.02
N GLN A 223 14.95 13.02 -2.72
CA GLN A 223 15.54 11.99 -3.57
C GLN A 223 15.25 10.61 -3.00
N GLU A 224 15.44 9.55 -3.80
CA GLU A 224 15.26 8.15 -3.38
C GLU A 224 16.16 7.75 -2.20
N SER A 225 17.28 8.45 -2.00
CA SER A 225 18.20 8.25 -0.89
C SER A 225 17.80 8.97 0.40
N ASP A 226 16.78 9.86 0.37
CA ASP A 226 16.34 10.64 1.53
C ASP A 226 15.41 9.86 2.46
N THR A 227 15.65 8.55 2.57
CA THR A 227 15.00 7.68 3.56
C THR A 227 16.01 6.97 4.43
N ALA A 228 15.61 6.59 5.63
CA ALA A 228 16.44 5.86 6.57
C ALA A 228 15.67 4.70 7.17
N LEU A 229 16.40 3.60 7.49
CA LEU A 229 15.85 2.45 8.21
C LEU A 229 16.23 2.56 9.67
N VAL A 230 15.24 2.60 10.54
CA VAL A 230 15.43 2.67 12.00
C VAL A 230 14.81 1.44 12.68
N MET A 231 15.16 1.21 13.94
CA MET A 231 14.64 0.13 14.79
C MET A 231 15.00 -1.30 14.32
N ARG A 232 16.04 -1.47 13.48
CA ARG A 232 16.52 -2.79 13.06
C ARG A 232 16.96 -3.66 14.23
N ARG A 233 17.61 -3.07 15.21
CA ARG A 233 18.10 -3.78 16.41
C ARG A 233 16.96 -4.48 17.16
N TRP A 234 15.76 -3.91 17.10
CA TRP A 234 14.57 -4.45 17.77
C TRP A 234 13.69 -5.31 16.86
N LYS A 235 14.18 -5.68 15.66
CA LYS A 235 13.42 -6.44 14.65
C LYS A 235 12.05 -5.79 14.36
N ASN A 236 12.07 -4.47 14.30
CA ASN A 236 10.91 -3.64 14.00
C ASN A 236 11.29 -2.60 12.94
N THR A 237 12.05 -3.06 11.94
CA THR A 237 12.66 -2.21 10.91
C THR A 237 11.62 -1.37 10.20
N THR A 238 11.79 -0.05 10.29
CA THR A 238 10.85 0.92 9.72
C THR A 238 11.59 1.90 8.82
N ARG A 239 11.10 2.08 7.59
CA ARG A 239 11.60 3.11 6.67
C ARG A 239 10.87 4.42 6.89
N LEU A 240 11.63 5.47 7.15
CA LEU A 240 11.17 6.82 7.43
C LEU A 240 11.88 7.82 6.52
N TYR A 241 11.29 8.99 6.32
CA TYR A 241 12.00 10.13 5.75
C TYR A 241 13.21 10.48 6.63
N ARG A 242 14.35 10.76 5.97
CA ARG A 242 15.59 11.07 6.69
C ARG A 242 15.61 12.54 7.08
N ASN A 243 15.65 12.81 8.38
CA ASN A 243 15.75 14.15 8.98
C ASN A 243 16.58 14.08 10.26
N LYS A 244 16.76 15.21 10.94
CA LYS A 244 17.54 15.27 12.18
C LYS A 244 17.05 14.32 13.28
N ILE A 245 15.74 13.99 13.30
CA ILE A 245 15.18 13.08 14.31
C ILE A 245 15.49 11.62 13.95
N THR A 246 15.38 11.24 12.67
CA THR A 246 15.81 9.90 12.22
C THR A 246 17.31 9.71 12.40
N ASP A 247 18.13 10.72 12.12
CA ASP A 247 19.58 10.65 12.35
C ASP A 247 19.92 10.51 13.84
N ALA A 248 19.19 11.22 14.72
CA ALA A 248 19.33 11.06 16.17
C ALA A 248 18.90 9.65 16.63
N ALA A 249 17.80 9.11 16.10
CA ALA A 249 17.35 7.75 16.38
C ALA A 249 18.40 6.71 15.96
N LEU A 250 18.98 6.84 14.75
CA LEU A 250 20.05 5.97 14.27
C LEU A 250 21.31 6.05 15.14
N LYS A 251 21.65 7.24 15.63
CA LYS A 251 22.77 7.42 16.58
C LYS A 251 22.51 6.66 17.88
N VAL A 252 21.32 6.78 18.46
CA VAL A 252 20.93 6.02 19.65
C VAL A 252 20.97 4.52 19.38
N GLU A 253 20.43 4.05 18.28
CA GLU A 253 20.43 2.64 17.90
C GLU A 253 21.86 2.06 17.81
N LYS A 254 22.80 2.85 17.25
CA LYS A 254 24.21 2.47 17.12
C LYS A 254 24.97 2.48 18.45
N GLU A 255 24.72 3.48 19.29
CA GLU A 255 25.51 3.74 20.51
C GLU A 255 24.93 3.09 21.78
N SER A 256 23.67 2.65 21.74
CA SER A 256 22.99 2.02 22.88
C SER A 256 23.76 0.79 23.38
N LYS A 257 24.08 0.80 24.65
CA LYS A 257 24.77 -0.32 25.33
C LYS A 257 23.78 -1.35 25.89
N THR A 258 22.59 -0.90 26.29
CA THR A 258 21.60 -1.77 26.93
C THR A 258 20.72 -2.48 25.87
N GLY A 259 20.45 -1.84 24.74
CA GLY A 259 19.53 -2.32 23.73
C GLY A 259 18.06 -2.19 24.13
N GLU A 260 17.75 -1.42 25.16
CA GLU A 260 16.37 -1.22 25.60
C GLU A 260 15.63 -0.27 24.65
N PHE A 261 14.40 -0.64 24.29
CA PHE A 261 13.58 0.18 23.40
C PHE A 261 13.26 1.56 23.98
N ALA A 262 13.25 1.69 25.31
CA ALA A 262 13.03 2.95 26.00
C ALA A 262 14.00 4.06 25.57
N GLU A 263 15.21 3.72 25.14
CA GLU A 263 16.23 4.69 24.69
C GLU A 263 15.85 5.35 23.36
N ILE A 264 15.24 4.62 22.44
CA ILE A 264 14.84 5.12 21.12
C ILE A 264 13.40 5.64 21.08
N ALA A 265 12.54 5.17 21.97
CA ALA A 265 11.11 5.47 21.99
C ALA A 265 10.77 6.98 21.87
N PRO A 266 11.47 7.93 22.51
CA PRO A 266 11.19 9.36 22.37
C PRO A 266 11.37 9.89 20.94
N TYR A 267 12.25 9.28 20.15
CA TYR A 267 12.55 9.69 18.76
C TYR A 267 11.54 9.14 17.78
N VAL A 268 11.06 7.90 17.98
CA VAL A 268 10.16 7.18 17.06
C VAL A 268 8.68 7.28 17.44
N SER A 269 8.32 8.25 18.27
CA SER A 269 6.95 8.47 18.74
C SER A 269 5.98 8.81 17.59
N GLY A 270 4.95 8.01 17.40
CA GLY A 270 3.88 8.25 16.42
C GLY A 270 3.10 9.55 16.69
N LYS A 271 3.02 10.00 17.96
CA LYS A 271 2.42 11.30 18.33
C LYS A 271 3.20 12.46 17.71
N ARG A 272 4.53 12.43 17.77
CA ARG A 272 5.37 13.44 17.12
C ARG A 272 5.25 13.38 15.60
N GLY A 273 5.15 12.19 15.04
CA GLY A 273 4.92 11.99 13.59
C GLY A 273 3.60 12.59 13.10
N ARG A 274 2.53 12.50 13.90
CA ARG A 274 1.27 13.18 13.61
C ARG A 274 1.43 14.70 13.55
N GLU A 275 2.17 15.28 14.48
CA GLU A 275 2.40 16.73 14.52
C GLU A 275 3.15 17.24 13.29
N VAL A 276 4.04 16.43 12.67
CA VAL A 276 4.69 16.78 11.39
C VAL A 276 3.65 17.08 10.31
N PHE A 277 2.61 16.24 10.20
CA PHE A 277 1.55 16.42 9.20
C PHE A 277 0.62 17.60 9.51
N ILE A 278 0.53 18.03 10.78
CA ILE A 278 -0.33 19.13 11.20
C ILE A 278 0.41 20.47 11.08
N ASN A 279 1.63 20.57 11.61
CA ASN A 279 2.38 21.83 11.68
C ASN A 279 3.24 22.11 10.45
N GLY A 280 3.51 21.10 9.62
CA GLY A 280 4.28 21.24 8.38
C GLY A 280 5.79 21.39 8.57
N ASP A 281 6.33 21.06 9.75
CA ASP A 281 7.77 21.01 9.99
C ASP A 281 8.28 19.57 9.74
N PRO A 282 8.98 19.29 8.62
CA PRO A 282 9.49 17.96 8.31
C PRO A 282 10.59 17.49 9.27
N GLU A 283 11.13 18.40 10.09
CA GLU A 283 12.19 18.14 11.07
C GLU A 283 11.66 17.93 12.50
N PHE A 284 10.34 18.07 12.71
CA PHE A 284 9.76 17.99 14.06
C PHE A 284 9.72 16.57 14.62
N GLY A 285 9.49 15.57 13.79
CA GLY A 285 9.36 14.18 14.20
C GLY A 285 9.63 13.22 13.05
N VAL A 286 9.50 11.93 13.31
CA VAL A 286 9.60 10.90 12.27
C VAL A 286 8.30 10.80 11.48
N TRP A 287 8.41 10.63 10.18
CA TRP A 287 7.28 10.35 9.30
C TRP A 287 7.66 9.37 8.19
N THR A 288 6.70 8.57 7.75
CA THR A 288 6.94 7.47 6.82
C THR A 288 7.03 7.96 5.38
N ALA A 289 8.09 7.54 4.67
CA ALA A 289 8.25 7.71 3.23
C ALA A 289 9.02 6.52 2.65
N GLY A 290 8.57 6.00 1.51
CA GLY A 290 9.28 4.95 0.77
C GLY A 290 10.35 5.53 -0.14
N GLN A 291 11.24 4.68 -0.67
CA GLN A 291 12.27 5.09 -1.63
C GLN A 291 11.68 5.70 -2.90
N VAL A 292 10.43 5.38 -3.21
CA VAL A 292 9.67 5.97 -4.31
C VAL A 292 9.53 7.49 -4.23
N ILE A 293 9.86 8.11 -3.08
CA ILE A 293 9.85 9.56 -2.90
C ILE A 293 10.66 10.29 -3.98
N GLY A 294 11.77 9.68 -4.46
CA GLY A 294 12.58 10.20 -5.55
C GLY A 294 11.92 10.20 -6.93
N LEU A 295 10.75 9.57 -7.09
CA LEU A 295 9.95 9.57 -8.31
C LEU A 295 8.76 10.54 -8.27
N ILE A 296 8.63 11.33 -7.20
CA ILE A 296 7.47 12.21 -6.96
C ILE A 296 7.89 13.67 -7.20
N HIS A 297 7.44 14.27 -8.29
CA HIS A 297 7.89 15.60 -8.75
C HIS A 297 6.77 16.64 -8.79
N ASP A 298 5.53 16.27 -8.41
CA ASP A 298 4.37 17.16 -8.46
C ASP A 298 3.33 16.82 -7.36
N ILE A 299 2.35 17.73 -7.20
CA ILE A 299 1.24 17.59 -6.24
C ILE A 299 -0.08 17.63 -7.05
N PRO A 300 -0.45 16.55 -7.75
CA PRO A 300 -1.67 16.50 -8.54
C PRO A 300 -2.89 16.23 -7.66
N THR A 301 -4.08 16.42 -8.23
CA THR A 301 -5.30 15.81 -7.68
C THR A 301 -5.26 14.28 -7.83
N CYS A 302 -6.01 13.56 -7.00
CA CYS A 302 -6.15 12.11 -7.14
C CYS A 302 -6.70 11.72 -8.52
N GLN A 303 -7.61 12.52 -9.08
CA GLN A 303 -8.16 12.29 -10.43
C GLN A 303 -7.07 12.39 -11.51
N GLU A 304 -6.27 13.44 -11.49
CA GLU A 304 -5.15 13.61 -12.43
C GLU A 304 -4.13 12.49 -12.30
N LEU A 305 -3.78 12.12 -11.07
CA LEU A 305 -2.79 11.07 -10.80
C LEU A 305 -3.27 9.71 -11.32
N VAL A 306 -4.46 9.27 -10.95
CA VAL A 306 -4.98 7.95 -11.33
C VAL A 306 -5.20 7.86 -12.84
N THR A 307 -5.72 8.93 -13.46
CA THR A 307 -5.88 9.00 -14.92
C THR A 307 -4.53 8.92 -15.65
N ARG A 308 -3.51 9.63 -15.14
CA ARG A 308 -2.16 9.59 -15.69
C ARG A 308 -1.55 8.21 -15.57
N ILE A 309 -1.65 7.56 -14.41
CA ILE A 309 -1.14 6.20 -14.18
C ILE A 309 -1.79 5.20 -15.13
N GLU A 310 -3.11 5.27 -15.32
CA GLU A 310 -3.84 4.39 -16.24
C GLU A 310 -3.33 4.53 -17.67
N LYS A 311 -3.22 5.76 -18.16
CA LYS A 311 -2.76 6.07 -19.51
C LYS A 311 -1.31 5.64 -19.74
N GLU A 312 -0.39 6.05 -18.86
CA GLU A 312 1.04 5.71 -18.96
C GLU A 312 1.28 4.20 -18.91
N ALA A 313 0.52 3.47 -18.08
CA ALA A 313 0.65 2.02 -18.00
C ALA A 313 0.20 1.34 -19.31
N GLU A 314 -0.93 1.76 -19.87
CA GLU A 314 -1.41 1.25 -21.16
C GLU A 314 -0.41 1.53 -22.28
N GLU A 315 0.07 2.77 -22.40
CA GLU A 315 1.05 3.17 -23.42
C GLU A 315 2.35 2.36 -23.27
N THR A 316 2.84 2.18 -22.03
CA THR A 316 4.05 1.41 -21.74
C THR A 316 3.89 -0.06 -22.18
N LEU A 317 2.79 -0.72 -21.80
CA LEU A 317 2.54 -2.11 -22.17
C LEU A 317 2.43 -2.29 -23.70
N ARG A 318 1.70 -1.40 -24.38
CA ARG A 318 1.57 -1.44 -25.85
C ARG A 318 2.90 -1.23 -26.54
N ALA A 319 3.70 -0.26 -26.09
CA ALA A 319 5.02 0.02 -26.65
C ALA A 319 5.99 -1.16 -26.45
N LYS A 320 5.91 -1.86 -25.30
CA LYS A 320 6.77 -3.03 -25.04
C LYS A 320 6.30 -4.26 -25.80
N LEU A 321 5.00 -4.46 -25.98
CA LEU A 321 4.46 -5.53 -26.82
C LEU A 321 4.94 -5.41 -28.29
N ALA A 322 5.08 -4.20 -28.81
CA ALA A 322 5.59 -3.95 -30.15
C ALA A 322 7.05 -4.41 -30.37
N LEU A 323 7.82 -4.64 -29.28
CA LEU A 323 9.18 -5.21 -29.36
C LEU A 323 9.17 -6.72 -29.58
N VAL A 324 8.05 -7.39 -29.39
CA VAL A 324 7.91 -8.84 -29.59
C VAL A 324 7.56 -9.09 -31.05
N LYS A 325 8.47 -9.76 -31.78
CA LYS A 325 8.19 -10.13 -33.18
C LYS A 325 7.01 -11.12 -33.27
N PRO A 326 6.07 -10.94 -34.22
CA PRO A 326 5.00 -11.90 -34.42
C PRO A 326 5.59 -13.30 -34.68
N GLN A 327 5.09 -14.31 -33.98
CA GLN A 327 5.43 -15.69 -34.37
C GLN A 327 4.91 -15.95 -35.78
N LYS A 328 5.80 -16.37 -36.71
CA LYS A 328 5.37 -16.91 -37.98
C LYS A 328 4.52 -18.15 -37.69
N GLN A 329 3.22 -18.07 -37.93
CA GLN A 329 2.37 -19.27 -37.95
C GLN A 329 2.91 -20.22 -39.02
N SER A 330 3.57 -21.28 -38.61
CA SER A 330 3.88 -22.40 -39.50
C SER A 330 2.58 -23.17 -39.71
N TYR A 331 1.81 -22.75 -40.73
CA TYR A 331 0.78 -23.63 -41.28
C TYR A 331 1.50 -24.80 -41.95
N SER A 332 1.65 -25.92 -41.27
CA SER A 332 1.89 -27.19 -41.92
C SER A 332 0.61 -27.53 -42.66
N ARG A 333 0.58 -27.24 -43.97
CA ARG A 333 -0.37 -27.87 -44.89
C ARG A 333 0.00 -29.36 -44.91
N THR A 334 -0.65 -30.14 -44.07
CA THR A 334 -0.75 -31.57 -44.29
C THR A 334 -1.59 -31.73 -45.57
N ALA A 335 -0.92 -31.91 -46.68
CA ALA A 335 -1.55 -32.34 -47.93
C ALA A 335 -2.18 -33.70 -47.63
N LEU A 336 -3.51 -33.74 -47.58
CA LEU A 336 -4.25 -34.97 -47.78
C LEU A 336 -4.03 -35.40 -49.25
N SER A 337 -2.99 -36.20 -49.46
CA SER A 337 -2.91 -37.00 -50.69
C SER A 337 -4.00 -38.07 -50.61
N GLY A 338 -5.10 -37.83 -51.27
CA GLY A 338 -6.00 -38.90 -51.63
C GLY A 338 -5.27 -39.88 -52.56
N GLY A 339 -5.21 -41.14 -52.19
CA GLY A 339 -4.82 -42.28 -52.97
C GLY A 339 -6.05 -43.15 -53.14
N GLU A 340 -6.24 -43.52 -54.36
CA GLU A 340 -7.26 -44.39 -54.95
C GLU A 340 -7.52 -45.67 -54.13
#